data_c596fe55f62e8908705a9b623cbf0fca
#
_entry.id   c596fe55f62e8908705a9b623cbf0fca
#
_cell.length_a   1.000
_cell.length_b   1.000
_cell.length_c   1.000
_cell.angle_alpha   90.00
_cell.angle_beta   90.00
_cell.angle_gamma   90.00
#
_symmetry.space_group_name_H-M   'P 1'
#
loop_
_entity.id
_entity.type
_entity.pdbx_description
1 polymer ?
#
loop_
_entity_poly.entity_id
_entity_poly.type
_entity_poly.pdbx_seq_one_letter_code
_entity_poly.pdbx_strand_id
1 'polypeptide(L)'
;ACRDILDGKLAGGNVLEPRLSYDAGRIVFSYVACGQTLPPVPQEINEDAADEHYYHLWEVNVDGTGLRQITAGPYDDLMPEYLPDGGIVFSSTRRRGYARCFGGQFGKRWHVYTLHRVQRDGSSLRALSYHDTNEWFPRVGNDGLVYYARWDYIDRDAVTHQNLWCTRPDGTNPLAVWGNA
;
A
#
# COMPACT_ATOMS: atom_id res chain seq x y z
N ALA A 1 29.97 -5.22 -5.08
CA ALA A 1 29.42 -6.47 -4.57
C ALA A 1 28.01 -6.19 -4.06
N CYS A 2 27.02 -7.03 -4.40
CA CYS A 2 25.68 -6.98 -3.80
C CYS A 2 25.76 -7.62 -2.40
N ARG A 3 25.00 -7.04 -1.46
CA ARG A 3 24.83 -7.57 -0.11
C ARG A 3 23.36 -7.83 0.14
N ASP A 4 23.02 -8.99 0.68
CA ASP A 4 21.68 -9.25 1.23
C ASP A 4 21.55 -8.52 2.58
N ILE A 5 20.71 -7.48 2.62
CA ILE A 5 20.47 -6.69 3.83
C ILE A 5 19.64 -7.48 4.86
N LEU A 6 18.77 -8.35 4.38
CA LEU A 6 17.89 -9.13 5.26
C LEU A 6 18.55 -10.35 5.86
N ASP A 7 19.70 -10.77 5.28
CA ASP A 7 20.51 -11.91 5.76
C ASP A 7 19.64 -13.18 5.98
N GLY A 8 18.73 -13.45 5.05
CA GLY A 8 17.81 -14.58 5.09
C GLY A 8 16.67 -14.52 6.13
N LYS A 9 16.55 -13.44 6.89
CA LYS A 9 15.54 -13.32 7.98
C LYS A 9 14.10 -13.41 7.50
N LEU A 10 13.82 -13.04 6.27
CA LEU A 10 12.50 -13.11 5.64
C LEU A 10 12.49 -14.13 4.49
N ALA A 11 13.26 -15.20 4.62
CA ALA A 11 13.33 -16.25 3.61
C ALA A 11 11.98 -16.94 3.42
N GLY A 12 11.63 -17.23 2.17
CA GLY A 12 10.39 -17.93 1.80
C GLY A 12 9.18 -17.04 1.65
N GLY A 13 9.32 -15.72 1.83
CA GLY A 13 8.28 -14.73 1.57
C GLY A 13 8.56 -13.88 0.32
N ASN A 14 7.66 -12.94 0.07
CA ASN A 14 7.76 -12.00 -1.04
C ASN A 14 7.90 -10.56 -0.53
N VAL A 15 8.93 -9.85 -1.02
CA VAL A 15 9.21 -8.45 -0.70
C VAL A 15 8.83 -7.59 -1.88
N LEU A 16 8.03 -6.54 -1.64
CA LEU A 16 7.59 -5.61 -2.67
C LEU A 16 7.92 -4.17 -2.29
N GLU A 17 8.25 -3.39 -3.32
CA GLU A 17 8.30 -1.93 -3.32
C GLU A 17 9.12 -1.30 -2.20
N PRO A 18 10.40 -1.63 -2.08
CA PRO A 18 11.26 -1.02 -1.07
C PRO A 18 11.42 0.49 -1.31
N ARG A 19 11.43 1.27 -0.24
CA ARG A 19 11.63 2.72 -0.23
C ARG A 19 12.66 3.12 0.82
N LEU A 20 13.55 4.00 0.41
CA LEU A 20 14.59 4.54 1.28
C LEU A 20 14.06 5.75 2.04
N SER A 21 14.39 5.87 3.32
CA SER A 21 14.08 7.06 4.11
C SER A 21 14.88 8.28 3.65
N TYR A 22 14.41 9.49 3.97
CA TYR A 22 15.07 10.75 3.57
C TYR A 22 16.52 10.88 4.05
N ASP A 23 16.82 10.32 5.21
CA ASP A 23 18.18 10.26 5.76
C ASP A 23 19.01 9.10 5.23
N ALA A 24 18.46 8.32 4.29
CA ALA A 24 19.07 7.12 3.71
C ALA A 24 19.48 6.06 4.76
N GLY A 25 18.96 6.13 5.97
CA GLY A 25 19.30 5.22 7.06
C GLY A 25 18.42 3.98 7.15
N ARG A 26 17.25 3.98 6.50
CA ARG A 26 16.23 2.93 6.64
C ARG A 26 15.54 2.63 5.33
N ILE A 27 14.99 1.43 5.26
CA ILE A 27 14.19 0.95 4.13
C ILE A 27 12.86 0.44 4.68
N VAL A 28 11.75 0.97 4.16
CA VAL A 28 10.40 0.44 4.36
C VAL A 28 9.99 -0.37 3.13
N PHE A 29 9.27 -1.46 3.32
CA PHE A 29 8.81 -2.33 2.25
C PHE A 29 7.57 -3.11 2.67
N SER A 30 6.87 -3.68 1.70
CA SER A 30 5.78 -4.62 1.94
C SER A 30 6.31 -6.04 1.90
N TYR A 31 5.86 -6.88 2.82
CA TYR A 31 6.27 -8.28 2.90
C TYR A 31 5.10 -9.18 3.26
N VAL A 32 5.06 -10.35 2.64
CA VAL A 32 4.15 -11.45 2.96
C VAL A 32 4.95 -12.73 3.18
N ALA A 33 4.62 -13.47 4.24
CA ALA A 33 5.34 -14.69 4.63
C ALA A 33 4.91 -15.93 3.83
N CYS A 34 3.89 -15.87 2.99
CA CYS A 34 3.37 -17.02 2.27
C CYS A 34 4.45 -17.63 1.37
N GLY A 35 5.07 -18.71 1.84
CA GLY A 35 5.98 -19.50 1.04
C GLY A 35 5.24 -20.18 -0.11
N GLN A 36 5.67 -19.90 -1.32
CA GLN A 36 5.60 -20.72 -2.52
C GLN A 36 4.32 -20.82 -3.34
N THR A 37 3.14 -20.55 -2.84
CA THR A 37 1.95 -20.53 -3.69
C THR A 37 1.06 -19.36 -3.33
N LEU A 38 1.28 -18.24 -3.99
CA LEU A 38 0.18 -17.29 -4.16
C LEU A 38 -0.98 -18.10 -4.74
N PRO A 39 -2.19 -18.01 -4.17
CA PRO A 39 -3.33 -18.64 -4.78
C PRO A 39 -3.39 -18.17 -6.24
N PRO A 40 -3.72 -19.02 -7.18
CA PRO A 40 -3.67 -18.72 -8.63
C PRO A 40 -4.59 -17.54 -9.03
N VAL A 41 -5.40 -17.07 -8.10
CA VAL A 41 -6.22 -15.87 -8.25
C VAL A 41 -6.24 -15.15 -6.91
N PRO A 42 -5.46 -14.07 -6.73
CA PRO A 42 -5.35 -13.35 -5.44
C PRO A 42 -6.58 -12.51 -5.09
N GLN A 43 -7.78 -12.93 -5.41
CA GLN A 43 -8.91 -12.00 -5.50
C GLN A 43 -10.15 -12.46 -4.77
N GLU A 44 -10.13 -13.64 -4.19
CA GLU A 44 -11.16 -14.00 -3.23
C GLU A 44 -10.78 -13.42 -1.87
N ILE A 45 -11.57 -12.47 -1.42
CA ILE A 45 -11.47 -11.98 -0.05
C ILE A 45 -11.77 -13.19 0.84
N ASN A 46 -10.76 -13.73 1.41
CA ASN A 46 -10.89 -14.66 2.51
C ASN A 46 -10.73 -13.89 3.81
N GLU A 47 -11.82 -13.42 4.36
CA GLU A 47 -11.84 -12.69 5.63
C GLU A 47 -11.33 -13.56 6.80
N ASP A 48 -11.31 -14.88 6.61
CA ASP A 48 -10.80 -15.85 7.58
C ASP A 48 -9.33 -16.26 7.32
N ALA A 49 -8.68 -15.68 6.30
CA ALA A 49 -7.28 -15.97 6.03
C ALA A 49 -6.39 -15.54 7.20
N ALA A 50 -5.40 -16.37 7.51
CA ALA A 50 -4.41 -16.04 8.51
C ALA A 50 -3.64 -14.77 8.14
N ASP A 51 -3.20 -14.03 9.15
CA ASP A 51 -2.48 -12.76 9.00
C ASP A 51 -1.24 -12.89 8.08
N GLU A 52 -0.60 -14.02 8.08
CA GLU A 52 0.57 -14.36 7.26
C GLU A 52 0.30 -14.40 5.74
N HIS A 53 -0.97 -14.42 5.31
CA HIS A 53 -1.35 -14.39 3.89
C HIS A 53 -1.53 -12.96 3.35
N TYR A 54 -1.36 -11.95 4.19
CA TYR A 54 -1.50 -10.56 3.81
C TYR A 54 -0.14 -9.86 3.79
N TYR A 55 -0.01 -8.88 2.91
CA TYR A 55 1.16 -8.01 2.89
C TYR A 55 1.11 -7.02 4.04
N HIS A 56 2.19 -6.94 4.79
CA HIS A 56 2.37 -5.95 5.85
C HIS A 56 3.58 -5.06 5.60
N LEU A 57 3.56 -3.88 6.20
CA LEU A 57 4.71 -3.00 6.15
C LEU A 57 5.78 -3.45 7.16
N TRP A 58 6.99 -3.49 6.67
CA TRP A 58 8.20 -3.79 7.44
C TRP A 58 9.24 -2.71 7.24
N GLU A 59 10.10 -2.52 8.21
CA GLU A 59 11.23 -1.59 8.15
C GLU A 59 12.50 -2.28 8.60
N VAL A 60 13.62 -1.92 7.97
CA VAL A 60 14.95 -2.36 8.32
C VAL A 60 15.94 -1.21 8.16
N ASN A 61 16.99 -1.15 8.99
CA ASN A 61 18.11 -0.24 8.76
C ASN A 61 18.94 -0.70 7.55
N VAL A 62 19.56 0.23 6.84
CA VAL A 62 20.39 -0.09 5.66
C VAL A 62 21.61 -0.99 5.98
N ASP A 63 22.00 -1.09 7.26
CA ASP A 63 23.04 -2.01 7.72
C ASP A 63 22.50 -3.43 8.00
N GLY A 64 21.18 -3.64 7.91
CA GLY A 64 20.50 -4.91 8.16
C GLY A 64 20.04 -5.12 9.61
N THR A 65 20.27 -4.16 10.48
CA THR A 65 19.80 -4.19 11.86
C THR A 65 18.37 -3.66 11.97
N GLY A 66 17.70 -3.85 13.12
CA GLY A 66 16.43 -3.23 13.43
C GLY A 66 15.25 -3.67 12.56
N LEU A 67 15.33 -4.86 11.93
CA LEU A 67 14.19 -5.41 11.18
C LEU A 67 12.97 -5.56 12.08
N ARG A 68 11.85 -4.97 11.68
CA ARG A 68 10.60 -5.02 12.43
C ARG A 68 9.38 -4.88 11.53
N GLN A 69 8.29 -5.47 11.95
CA GLN A 69 6.97 -5.28 11.36
C GLN A 69 6.33 -4.00 11.90
N ILE A 70 5.68 -3.23 11.02
CA ILE A 70 5.01 -1.97 11.37
C ILE A 70 3.49 -2.16 11.45
N THR A 71 2.92 -2.89 10.49
CA THR A 71 1.48 -3.11 10.40
C THR A 71 1.14 -4.59 10.49
N ALA A 72 -0.09 -4.91 10.91
CA ALA A 72 -0.61 -6.26 11.07
C ALA A 72 -2.13 -6.28 10.83
N GLY A 73 -2.72 -7.47 10.79
CA GLY A 73 -4.15 -7.70 10.66
C GLY A 73 -4.54 -8.28 9.28
N PRO A 74 -5.80 -8.69 9.08
CA PRO A 74 -6.27 -9.35 7.87
C PRO A 74 -6.47 -8.34 6.72
N TYR A 75 -5.39 -7.65 6.33
CA TYR A 75 -5.37 -6.59 5.33
C TYR A 75 -4.06 -6.56 4.57
N ASP A 76 -4.14 -6.28 3.27
CA ASP A 76 -2.97 -5.94 2.49
C ASP A 76 -2.57 -4.49 2.72
N ASP A 77 -1.31 -4.28 3.06
CA ASP A 77 -0.66 -2.98 3.16
C ASP A 77 0.50 -2.95 2.15
N LEU A 78 0.34 -2.16 1.10
CA LEU A 78 1.23 -2.14 -0.07
C LEU A 78 1.73 -0.73 -0.39
N MET A 79 2.79 -0.66 -1.19
CA MET A 79 3.25 0.60 -1.80
C MET A 79 3.63 1.68 -0.78
N PRO A 80 4.45 1.35 0.24
CA PRO A 80 4.80 2.34 1.25
C PRO A 80 5.67 3.47 0.69
N GLU A 81 5.55 4.66 1.29
CA GLU A 81 6.42 5.79 1.04
C GLU A 81 6.59 6.59 2.34
N TYR A 82 7.82 7.04 2.63
CA TYR A 82 8.06 7.90 3.80
C TYR A 82 7.48 9.29 3.58
N LEU A 83 6.84 9.82 4.61
CA LEU A 83 6.40 11.20 4.67
C LEU A 83 7.48 12.11 5.28
N PRO A 84 7.51 13.42 4.95
CA PRO A 84 8.50 14.35 5.49
C PRO A 84 8.48 14.45 7.02
N ASP A 85 7.35 14.19 7.66
CA ASP A 85 7.18 14.19 9.11
C ASP A 85 7.61 12.88 9.79
N GLY A 86 8.17 11.94 9.02
CA GLY A 86 8.62 10.64 9.49
C GLY A 86 7.53 9.57 9.55
N GLY A 87 6.29 9.88 9.20
CA GLY A 87 5.23 8.89 9.00
C GLY A 87 5.43 8.10 7.70
N ILE A 88 4.55 7.15 7.45
CA ILE A 88 4.53 6.34 6.24
C ILE A 88 3.13 6.40 5.64
N VAL A 89 3.03 6.76 4.36
CA VAL A 89 1.80 6.63 3.57
C VAL A 89 1.85 5.35 2.75
N PHE A 90 0.72 4.70 2.56
CA PHE A 90 0.63 3.42 1.85
C PHE A 90 -0.78 3.18 1.32
N SER A 91 -0.94 2.24 0.41
CA SER A 91 -2.24 1.75 -0.07
C SER A 91 -2.65 0.52 0.72
N SER A 92 -3.91 0.46 1.16
CA SER A 92 -4.39 -0.64 2.00
C SER A 92 -5.84 -1.01 1.75
N THR A 93 -6.15 -2.28 2.00
CA THR A 93 -7.52 -2.83 2.00
C THR A 93 -8.28 -2.63 3.33
N ARG A 94 -7.69 -1.95 4.31
CA ARG A 94 -8.23 -1.76 5.68
C ARG A 94 -9.62 -1.13 5.74
N ARG A 95 -9.98 -0.36 4.72
CA ARG A 95 -11.32 0.21 4.61
C ARG A 95 -12.42 -0.84 4.46
N ARG A 96 -12.09 -2.05 3.99
CA ARG A 96 -13.03 -3.13 3.67
C ARG A 96 -14.13 -2.73 2.68
N GLY A 97 -13.86 -1.76 1.80
CA GLY A 97 -14.74 -1.41 0.70
C GLY A 97 -14.59 -2.40 -0.46
N TYR A 98 -15.68 -2.69 -1.15
CA TYR A 98 -15.64 -3.57 -2.32
C TYR A 98 -15.53 -2.75 -3.60
N ALA A 99 -14.73 -3.23 -4.55
CA ALA A 99 -14.59 -2.61 -5.86
C ALA A 99 -15.92 -2.66 -6.63
N ARG A 100 -16.31 -1.54 -7.23
CA ARG A 100 -17.60 -1.40 -7.94
C ARG A 100 -17.75 -2.36 -9.13
N CYS A 101 -16.66 -2.63 -9.84
CA CYS A 101 -16.73 -3.28 -11.14
C CYS A 101 -16.81 -4.82 -11.07
N PHE A 102 -16.25 -5.46 -10.06
CA PHE A 102 -16.10 -6.92 -10.01
C PHE A 102 -16.86 -7.59 -8.89
N GLY A 103 -17.56 -6.83 -8.08
CA GLY A 103 -18.16 -7.33 -6.84
C GLY A 103 -19.41 -8.18 -6.99
N GLY A 104 -20.07 -8.20 -8.13
CA GLY A 104 -21.40 -8.83 -8.24
C GLY A 104 -21.53 -9.89 -9.35
N GLN A 105 -20.88 -9.69 -10.46
CA GLN A 105 -21.12 -10.53 -11.64
C GLN A 105 -20.49 -11.93 -11.59
N PHE A 106 -19.45 -12.11 -10.78
CA PHE A 106 -18.70 -13.36 -10.73
C PHE A 106 -18.58 -13.98 -9.35
N GLY A 107 -19.38 -13.53 -8.38
CA GLY A 107 -19.32 -14.02 -6.99
C GLY A 107 -18.01 -13.72 -6.26
N LYS A 108 -17.16 -12.90 -6.84
CA LYS A 108 -15.86 -12.52 -6.29
C LYS A 108 -15.93 -11.10 -5.73
N ARG A 109 -15.47 -10.92 -4.50
CA ARG A 109 -15.43 -9.63 -3.83
C ARG A 109 -13.98 -9.18 -3.77
N TRP A 110 -13.67 -8.03 -4.39
CA TRP A 110 -12.35 -7.43 -4.30
C TRP A 110 -12.41 -6.22 -3.39
N HIS A 111 -11.51 -6.16 -2.43
CA HIS A 111 -11.33 -4.96 -1.64
C HIS A 111 -10.70 -3.85 -2.47
N VAL A 112 -11.15 -2.63 -2.23
CA VAL A 112 -10.48 -1.46 -2.77
C VAL A 112 -9.27 -1.11 -1.92
N TYR A 113 -8.20 -0.72 -2.58
CA TYR A 113 -7.03 -0.11 -1.96
C TYR A 113 -7.26 1.39 -1.84
N THR A 114 -7.15 1.92 -0.64
CA THR A 114 -7.24 3.35 -0.38
C THR A 114 -6.02 3.82 0.41
N LEU A 115 -5.75 5.13 0.36
CA LEU A 115 -4.59 5.69 1.04
C LEU A 115 -4.77 5.64 2.56
N HIS A 116 -3.73 5.18 3.23
CA HIS A 116 -3.60 5.14 4.69
C HIS A 116 -2.28 5.73 5.12
N ARG A 117 -2.17 6.12 6.37
CA ARG A 117 -0.89 6.45 6.98
C ARG A 117 -0.75 5.82 8.35
N VAL A 118 0.49 5.63 8.75
CA VAL A 118 0.89 5.10 10.05
C VAL A 118 2.15 5.83 10.52
N GLN A 119 2.34 5.96 11.83
CA GLN A 119 3.64 6.37 12.36
C GLN A 119 4.63 5.21 12.28
N ARG A 120 5.93 5.52 12.23
CA ARG A 120 6.96 4.48 12.13
C ARG A 120 6.88 3.43 13.25
N ASP A 121 6.45 3.81 14.44
CA ASP A 121 6.29 2.89 15.57
C ASP A 121 5.03 2.01 15.48
N GLY A 122 4.25 2.12 14.41
CA GLY A 122 2.99 1.43 14.20
C GLY A 122 1.78 2.13 14.79
N SER A 123 1.96 3.23 15.51
CA SER A 123 0.88 4.00 16.10
C SER A 123 0.16 4.90 15.08
N SER A 124 -1.00 5.44 15.48
CA SER A 124 -1.77 6.43 14.71
C SER A 124 -2.11 5.97 13.27
N LEU A 125 -2.32 4.68 13.08
CA LEU A 125 -2.77 4.13 11.81
C LEU A 125 -4.18 4.66 11.51
N ARG A 126 -4.35 5.27 10.32
CA ARG A 126 -5.62 5.83 9.90
C ARG A 126 -5.75 5.90 8.38
N ALA A 127 -6.98 5.89 7.88
CA ALA A 127 -7.27 6.18 6.49
C ALA A 127 -6.99 7.67 6.19
N LEU A 128 -6.46 7.95 5.00
CA LEU A 128 -6.33 9.29 4.42
C LEU A 128 -7.39 9.56 3.37
N SER A 129 -7.95 8.52 2.76
CA SER A 129 -9.00 8.62 1.78
C SER A 129 -10.11 7.60 2.04
N TYR A 130 -11.29 7.92 1.51
CA TYR A 130 -12.49 7.09 1.64
C TYR A 130 -13.14 6.84 0.27
N HIS A 131 -12.32 6.85 -0.78
CA HIS A 131 -12.79 6.64 -2.14
C HIS A 131 -13.32 5.21 -2.32
N ASP A 132 -14.25 5.02 -3.24
CA ASP A 132 -14.91 3.73 -3.51
C ASP A 132 -14.29 2.94 -4.67
N THR A 133 -13.19 3.43 -5.20
CA THR A 133 -12.33 2.75 -6.18
C THR A 133 -10.87 2.79 -5.74
N ASN A 134 -10.00 2.16 -6.50
CA ASN A 134 -8.61 1.94 -6.10
C ASN A 134 -7.75 3.20 -6.18
N GLU A 135 -6.87 3.35 -5.22
CA GLU A 135 -5.82 4.35 -5.15
C GLU A 135 -4.47 3.65 -4.94
N TRP A 136 -3.53 3.90 -5.86
CA TRP A 136 -2.25 3.18 -5.91
C TRP A 136 -1.06 4.10 -6.03
N PHE A 137 0.10 3.54 -5.71
CA PHE A 137 1.42 4.14 -5.92
C PHE A 137 1.58 5.53 -5.28
N PRO A 138 1.27 5.71 -3.99
CA PRO A 138 1.54 6.99 -3.35
C PRO A 138 3.03 7.32 -3.42
N ARG A 139 3.33 8.58 -3.76
CA ARG A 139 4.68 9.15 -3.82
C ARG A 139 4.66 10.55 -3.28
N VAL A 140 5.67 10.92 -2.54
CA VAL A 140 5.81 12.28 -2.01
C VAL A 140 6.58 13.14 -3.00
N GLY A 141 5.95 14.23 -3.44
CA GLY A 141 6.58 15.24 -4.27
C GLY A 141 7.50 16.16 -3.49
N ASN A 142 8.35 16.91 -4.20
CA ASN A 142 9.24 17.92 -3.59
C ASN A 142 8.47 19.08 -2.92
N ASP A 143 7.21 19.23 -3.23
CA ASP A 143 6.28 20.18 -2.60
C ASP A 143 5.63 19.65 -1.32
N GLY A 144 5.95 18.41 -0.94
CA GLY A 144 5.41 17.74 0.23
C GLY A 144 4.01 17.16 0.06
N LEU A 145 3.42 17.22 -1.14
CA LEU A 145 2.14 16.57 -1.44
C LEU A 145 2.35 15.08 -1.73
N VAL A 146 1.31 14.31 -1.46
CA VAL A 146 1.26 12.88 -1.83
C VAL A 146 0.56 12.76 -3.17
N TYR A 147 1.29 12.32 -4.18
CA TYR A 147 0.78 12.02 -5.51
C TYR A 147 0.44 10.55 -5.61
N TYR A 148 -0.67 10.20 -6.29
CA TYR A 148 -1.11 8.82 -6.42
C TYR A 148 -1.95 8.61 -7.67
N ALA A 149 -1.98 7.39 -8.15
CA ALA A 149 -2.91 6.99 -9.20
C ALA A 149 -4.26 6.67 -8.58
N ARG A 150 -5.34 7.20 -9.17
CA ARG A 150 -6.70 6.91 -8.74
C ARG A 150 -7.51 6.42 -9.93
N TRP A 151 -8.19 5.32 -9.73
CA TRP A 151 -9.14 4.81 -10.69
C TRP A 151 -10.53 5.41 -10.41
N ASP A 152 -10.94 6.36 -11.24
CA ASP A 152 -12.28 6.92 -11.17
C ASP A 152 -13.19 6.10 -12.09
N TYR A 153 -13.98 5.20 -11.52
CA TYR A 153 -14.99 4.46 -12.23
C TYR A 153 -16.20 5.36 -12.50
N ILE A 154 -16.08 6.15 -13.55
CA ILE A 154 -17.17 6.96 -14.08
C ILE A 154 -17.73 6.21 -15.30
N ASP A 155 -18.96 6.47 -15.67
CA ASP A 155 -19.69 5.85 -16.77
C ASP A 155 -19.04 6.13 -18.15
N ARG A 156 -17.84 5.59 -18.32
CA ARG A 156 -17.01 5.64 -19.54
C ARG A 156 -16.34 4.28 -19.67
N ASP A 157 -15.65 4.03 -20.77
CA ASP A 157 -14.77 2.88 -20.92
C ASP A 157 -13.62 2.96 -19.89
N ALA A 158 -13.97 2.71 -18.66
CA ALA A 158 -13.21 3.10 -17.46
C ALA A 158 -12.09 2.12 -17.13
N VAL A 159 -11.94 1.03 -17.88
CA VAL A 159 -10.93 0.00 -17.59
C VAL A 159 -9.52 0.52 -17.83
N THR A 160 -9.37 1.55 -18.66
CA THR A 160 -8.07 2.06 -19.09
C THR A 160 -7.70 3.44 -18.52
N HIS A 161 -8.61 4.11 -17.82
CA HIS A 161 -8.38 5.49 -17.38
C HIS A 161 -8.06 5.55 -15.89
N GLN A 162 -6.78 5.76 -15.59
CA GLN A 162 -6.31 6.09 -14.26
C GLN A 162 -5.83 7.54 -14.26
N ASN A 163 -6.29 8.30 -13.29
CA ASN A 163 -5.97 9.72 -13.16
C ASN A 163 -4.87 9.93 -12.14
N LEU A 164 -4.04 10.94 -12.37
CA LEU A 164 -3.08 11.39 -11.37
C LEU A 164 -3.75 12.37 -10.42
N TRP A 165 -3.71 12.04 -9.15
CA TRP A 165 -4.23 12.86 -8.07
C TRP A 165 -3.13 13.26 -7.10
N CYS A 166 -3.36 14.30 -6.33
CA CYS A 166 -2.54 14.62 -5.17
C CYS A 166 -3.42 14.96 -3.96
N THR A 167 -2.84 14.83 -2.78
CA THR A 167 -3.45 15.22 -1.50
C THR A 167 -2.38 15.70 -0.53
N ARG A 168 -2.77 16.40 0.52
CA ARG A 168 -1.86 16.68 1.63
C ARG A 168 -1.54 15.40 2.41
N PRO A 169 -0.42 15.35 3.15
CA PRO A 169 -0.05 14.18 3.96
C PRO A 169 -1.06 13.78 5.05
N ASP A 170 -1.98 14.66 5.38
CA ASP A 170 -3.08 14.41 6.30
C ASP A 170 -4.36 13.89 5.63
N GLY A 171 -4.37 13.79 4.29
CA GLY A 171 -5.51 13.34 3.47
C GLY A 171 -6.46 14.47 3.08
N THR A 172 -6.18 15.71 3.48
CA THR A 172 -7.03 16.86 3.10
C THR A 172 -6.71 17.38 1.70
N ASN A 173 -7.68 18.07 1.11
CA ASN A 173 -7.56 18.75 -0.18
C ASN A 173 -7.13 17.82 -1.34
N PRO A 174 -7.82 16.69 -1.58
CA PRO A 174 -7.52 15.86 -2.74
C PRO A 174 -7.88 16.62 -4.04
N LEU A 175 -6.95 16.63 -4.98
CA LEU A 175 -7.07 17.33 -6.27
C LEU A 175 -6.64 16.42 -7.42
N ALA A 176 -7.40 16.45 -8.52
CA ALA A 176 -6.97 15.84 -9.77
C ALA A 176 -5.88 16.73 -10.40
N VAL A 177 -4.72 16.15 -10.66
CA VAL A 177 -3.58 16.82 -11.27
C VAL A 177 -3.63 16.67 -12.78
N TRP A 178 -4.01 15.48 -13.26
CA TRP A 178 -4.05 15.15 -14.68
C TRP A 178 -5.01 13.99 -14.96
N GLY A 179 -5.60 13.99 -16.16
CA GLY A 179 -6.40 12.88 -16.66
C GLY A 179 -7.91 13.02 -16.40
N ASN A 180 -8.37 14.11 -15.85
CA ASN A 180 -9.79 14.37 -15.59
C ASN A 180 -10.50 14.89 -16.85
N ALA A 181 -10.44 14.12 -17.94
CA ALA A 181 -11.11 14.43 -19.21
C ALA A 181 -12.50 13.79 -19.27
#